data_ffbc6ca0b302aea707e98ffbd6bb2ddd
#
_entry.id   ffbc6ca0b302aea707e98ffbd6bb2ddd
#
_cell.length_a   1.000
_cell.length_b   1.000
_cell.length_c   1.000
_cell.angle_alpha   90.00
_cell.angle_beta   90.00
_cell.angle_gamma   90.00
#
_symmetry.space_group_name_H-M   'P 1'
#
loop_
_entity.id
_entity.type
_entity.pdbx_description
1 polymer ?
#
loop_
_entity_poly.entity_id
_entity_poly.type
_entity_poly.pdbx_seq_one_letter_code
_entity_poly.pdbx_strand_id
1 'polypeptide(L)'
;MIPSDLVDLSRLQFALTAMYHFIFVPLTLGLSFMLVVMELAYVISGKQMYKDMTRFWGKLFGINFAIGVATGLTMEFQFGTNWAYYSHYVGDIFGAPLAIEGLMAFFLESTFIGLFFFGWDRLSRGKHLLVTFLMALGSNLSALWILVANGWMMNPIGAEFNFETMRMEMTNFWAVFTSEWAQAKFVHTIGGGYMTGSFFVMAISAYYMLKRQDVKFAASSFRLAAAFGLCLLYTSPS
;
A
#
# COMPACT_ATOMS: atom_id res chain seq x y z
N MET A 1 -29.32 -16.05 20.42
CA MET A 1 -27.90 -16.32 20.74
C MET A 1 -27.24 -16.74 19.45
N ILE A 2 -26.12 -16.09 19.03
CA ILE A 2 -25.39 -16.48 17.83
C ILE A 2 -24.63 -17.78 18.13
N PRO A 3 -24.70 -18.84 17.30
CA PRO A 3 -23.94 -20.07 17.55
C PRO A 3 -22.44 -19.80 17.61
N SER A 4 -21.73 -20.43 18.54
CA SER A 4 -20.26 -20.28 18.70
C SER A 4 -19.51 -20.59 17.41
N ASP A 5 -19.93 -21.63 16.72
CA ASP A 5 -19.33 -22.08 15.46
C ASP A 5 -19.38 -20.99 14.36
N LEU A 6 -20.46 -20.21 14.32
CA LEU A 6 -20.60 -19.11 13.36
C LEU A 6 -19.61 -17.97 13.67
N VAL A 7 -19.38 -17.68 14.94
CA VAL A 7 -18.40 -16.67 15.37
C VAL A 7 -16.98 -17.10 15.00
N ASP A 8 -16.66 -18.37 15.23
CA ASP A 8 -15.32 -18.90 14.93
C ASP A 8 -15.06 -18.97 13.41
N LEU A 9 -16.06 -19.35 12.61
CA LEU A 9 -15.97 -19.31 11.15
C LEU A 9 -15.81 -17.88 10.62
N SER A 10 -16.53 -16.91 11.19
CA SER A 10 -16.40 -15.49 10.80
C SER A 10 -15.01 -14.93 11.14
N ARG A 11 -14.44 -15.29 12.29
CA ARG A 11 -13.07 -14.94 12.67
C ARG A 11 -12.05 -15.57 11.72
N LEU A 12 -12.22 -16.85 11.40
CA LEU A 12 -11.34 -17.55 10.48
C LEU A 12 -11.39 -16.93 9.08
N GLN A 13 -12.58 -16.62 8.57
CA GLN A 13 -12.76 -15.97 7.27
C GLN A 13 -12.02 -14.62 7.22
N PHE A 14 -12.20 -13.77 8.24
CA PHE A 14 -11.51 -12.48 8.31
C PHE A 14 -9.99 -12.66 8.39
N ALA A 15 -9.51 -13.55 9.26
CA ALA A 15 -8.09 -13.81 9.43
C ALA A 15 -7.43 -14.29 8.13
N LEU A 16 -8.05 -15.23 7.40
CA LEU A 16 -7.55 -15.72 6.13
C LEU A 16 -7.54 -14.62 5.07
N THR A 17 -8.60 -13.81 4.98
CA THR A 17 -8.67 -12.69 4.04
C THR A 17 -7.59 -11.64 4.35
N ALA A 18 -7.42 -11.27 5.62
CA ALA A 18 -6.42 -10.31 6.06
C ALA A 18 -4.99 -10.80 5.78
N MET A 19 -4.67 -12.05 6.12
CA MET A 19 -3.35 -12.64 5.84
C MET A 19 -3.06 -12.71 4.34
N TYR A 20 -4.05 -13.07 3.54
CA TYR A 20 -3.87 -13.14 2.09
C TYR A 20 -3.70 -11.75 1.47
N HIS A 21 -4.51 -10.77 1.86
CA HIS A 21 -4.38 -9.38 1.43
C HIS A 21 -3.01 -8.80 1.79
N PHE A 22 -2.52 -9.07 2.99
CA PHE A 22 -1.24 -8.54 3.49
C PHE A 22 -0.01 -9.05 2.73
N ILE A 23 -0.12 -10.09 1.91
CA ILE A 23 0.97 -10.51 1.00
C ILE A 23 1.21 -9.45 -0.08
N PHE A 24 0.14 -8.80 -0.56
CA PHE A 24 0.20 -7.87 -1.69
C PHE A 24 0.50 -6.43 -1.29
N VAL A 25 0.04 -6.00 -0.12
CA VAL A 25 0.17 -4.60 0.35
C VAL A 25 1.61 -4.14 0.48
N PRO A 26 2.51 -4.82 1.24
CA PRO A 26 3.90 -4.39 1.36
C PRO A 26 4.62 -4.36 0.02
N LEU A 27 4.29 -5.32 -0.85
CA LEU A 27 4.89 -5.41 -2.18
C LEU A 27 4.43 -4.27 -3.09
N THR A 28 3.15 -3.89 -3.05
CA THR A 28 2.62 -2.72 -3.75
C THR A 28 3.34 -1.45 -3.31
N LEU A 29 3.45 -1.21 -2.00
CA LEU A 29 4.12 -0.04 -1.45
C LEU A 29 5.58 0.04 -1.91
N GLY A 30 6.34 -1.05 -1.78
CA GLY A 30 7.76 -1.08 -2.15
C GLY A 30 7.99 -0.94 -3.64
N LEU A 31 7.24 -1.67 -4.46
CA LEU A 31 7.38 -1.60 -5.91
C LEU A 31 6.99 -0.24 -6.47
N SER A 32 5.95 0.41 -5.95
CA SER A 32 5.47 1.70 -6.46
C SER A 32 6.58 2.76 -6.45
N PHE A 33 7.27 2.96 -5.33
CA PHE A 33 8.37 3.91 -5.24
C PHE A 33 9.63 3.47 -5.96
N MET A 34 9.93 2.16 -6.02
CA MET A 34 11.03 1.67 -6.85
C MET A 34 10.81 1.96 -8.33
N LEU A 35 9.56 1.88 -8.82
CA LEU A 35 9.24 2.29 -10.20
C LEU A 35 9.55 3.77 -10.44
N VAL A 36 9.25 4.64 -9.47
CA VAL A 36 9.62 6.06 -9.56
C VAL A 36 11.13 6.23 -9.69
N VAL A 37 11.92 5.53 -8.87
CA VAL A 37 13.40 5.60 -8.92
C VAL A 37 13.94 5.06 -10.24
N MET A 38 13.39 3.94 -10.74
CA MET A 38 13.78 3.36 -12.03
C MET A 38 13.47 4.31 -13.19
N GLU A 39 12.30 4.91 -13.18
CA GLU A 39 11.90 5.85 -14.22
C GLU A 39 12.65 7.18 -14.13
N LEU A 40 12.94 7.67 -12.93
CA LEU A 40 13.81 8.82 -12.75
C LEU A 40 15.19 8.58 -13.36
N ALA A 41 15.75 7.38 -13.15
CA ALA A 41 17.01 6.99 -13.81
C ALA A 41 16.90 7.00 -15.35
N TYR A 42 15.74 6.62 -15.90
CA TYR A 42 15.47 6.74 -17.33
C TYR A 42 15.40 8.21 -17.79
N VAL A 43 14.67 9.05 -17.05
CA VAL A 43 14.50 10.47 -17.43
C VAL A 43 15.84 11.20 -17.44
N ILE A 44 16.69 10.95 -16.43
CA ILE A 44 18.00 11.60 -16.29
C ILE A 44 19.01 11.06 -17.31
N SER A 45 19.11 9.74 -17.46
CA SER A 45 20.16 9.12 -18.29
C SER A 45 19.79 8.96 -19.76
N GLY A 46 18.50 8.96 -20.09
CA GLY A 46 17.98 8.67 -21.45
C GLY A 46 18.16 7.22 -21.90
N LYS A 47 18.72 6.33 -21.06
CA LYS A 47 19.04 4.95 -21.42
C LYS A 47 17.79 4.08 -21.50
N GLN A 48 17.57 3.44 -22.66
CA GLN A 48 16.41 2.58 -22.89
C GLN A 48 16.27 1.45 -21.85
N MET A 49 17.38 0.93 -21.34
CA MET A 49 17.39 -0.13 -20.34
C MET A 49 16.57 0.22 -19.09
N TYR A 50 16.60 1.48 -18.61
CA TYR A 50 15.80 1.89 -17.45
C TYR A 50 14.31 2.00 -17.78
N LYS A 51 13.96 2.40 -19.02
CA LYS A 51 12.57 2.34 -19.49
C LYS A 51 12.04 0.90 -19.48
N ASP A 52 12.84 -0.02 -20.03
CA ASP A 52 12.47 -1.44 -20.10
C ASP A 52 12.38 -2.05 -18.69
N MET A 53 13.25 -1.62 -17.78
CA MET A 53 13.22 -1.97 -16.36
C MET A 53 11.91 -1.51 -15.71
N THR A 54 11.55 -0.23 -15.87
CA THR A 54 10.30 0.31 -15.32
C THR A 54 9.08 -0.42 -15.90
N ARG A 55 9.08 -0.73 -17.20
CA ARG A 55 7.99 -1.49 -17.83
C ARG A 55 7.88 -2.93 -17.33
N PHE A 56 9.00 -3.60 -17.13
CA PHE A 56 9.02 -4.99 -16.64
C PHE A 56 8.49 -5.06 -15.20
N TRP A 57 9.08 -4.28 -14.29
CA TRP A 57 8.67 -4.26 -12.89
C TRP A 57 7.28 -3.66 -12.71
N GLY A 58 6.89 -2.72 -13.57
CA GLY A 58 5.54 -2.16 -13.63
C GLY A 58 4.47 -3.19 -13.95
N LYS A 59 4.75 -4.19 -14.82
CA LYS A 59 3.81 -5.29 -15.07
C LYS A 59 3.59 -6.15 -13.83
N LEU A 60 4.66 -6.48 -13.09
CA LEU A 60 4.55 -7.24 -11.85
C LEU A 60 3.83 -6.43 -10.77
N PHE A 61 4.13 -5.14 -10.66
CA PHE A 61 3.37 -4.22 -9.81
C PHE A 61 1.88 -4.23 -10.16
N GLY A 62 1.51 -4.12 -11.44
CA GLY A 62 0.10 -4.08 -11.87
C GLY A 62 -0.66 -5.37 -11.56
N ILE A 63 -0.04 -6.53 -11.70
CA ILE A 63 -0.64 -7.82 -11.31
C ILE A 63 -0.86 -7.86 -9.79
N ASN A 64 0.19 -7.51 -9.04
CA ASN A 64 0.14 -7.47 -7.58
C ASN A 64 -0.92 -6.48 -7.07
N PHE A 65 -0.98 -5.29 -7.68
CA PHE A 65 -1.97 -4.26 -7.39
C PHE A 65 -3.41 -4.76 -7.63
N ALA A 66 -3.69 -5.36 -8.78
CA ALA A 66 -5.03 -5.85 -9.11
C ALA A 66 -5.53 -6.90 -8.09
N ILE A 67 -4.66 -7.82 -7.67
CA ILE A 67 -5.00 -8.81 -6.65
C ILE A 67 -5.16 -8.14 -5.28
N GLY A 68 -4.27 -7.19 -4.95
CA GLY A 68 -4.35 -6.39 -3.72
C GLY A 68 -5.67 -5.65 -3.59
N VAL A 69 -6.12 -4.97 -4.66
CA VAL A 69 -7.43 -4.28 -4.69
C VAL A 69 -8.58 -5.26 -4.51
N ALA A 70 -8.60 -6.38 -5.23
CA ALA A 70 -9.67 -7.36 -5.12
C ALA A 70 -9.80 -7.93 -3.70
N THR A 71 -8.67 -8.23 -3.06
CA THR A 71 -8.65 -8.74 -1.67
C THR A 71 -8.95 -7.65 -0.64
N GLY A 72 -8.54 -6.41 -0.89
CA GLY A 72 -8.85 -5.25 -0.05
C GLY A 72 -10.35 -4.94 -0.03
N LEU A 73 -10.99 -4.89 -1.18
CA LEU A 73 -12.45 -4.74 -1.29
C LEU A 73 -13.19 -5.86 -0.54
N THR A 74 -12.69 -7.10 -0.62
CA THR A 74 -13.27 -8.22 0.14
C THR A 74 -13.18 -7.98 1.65
N MET A 75 -12.09 -7.39 2.15
CA MET A 75 -11.96 -7.02 3.56
C MET A 75 -12.94 -5.91 3.96
N GLU A 76 -13.10 -4.88 3.13
CA GLU A 76 -14.03 -3.78 3.41
C GLU A 76 -15.47 -4.27 3.51
N PHE A 77 -15.90 -5.17 2.63
CA PHE A 77 -17.23 -5.78 2.73
C PHE A 77 -17.46 -6.53 4.05
N GLN A 78 -16.42 -7.08 4.66
CA GLN A 78 -16.54 -7.76 5.94
C GLN A 78 -16.86 -6.82 7.11
N PHE A 79 -16.58 -5.53 7.01
CA PHE A 79 -17.01 -4.56 8.01
C PHE A 79 -18.54 -4.41 8.07
N GLY A 80 -19.22 -4.59 6.93
CA GLY A 80 -20.69 -4.61 6.87
C GLY A 80 -21.34 -5.97 7.17
N THR A 81 -20.56 -7.04 7.22
CA THR A 81 -21.03 -8.41 7.46
C THR A 81 -20.50 -8.99 8.77
N ASN A 82 -19.31 -9.53 8.78
CA ASN A 82 -18.73 -10.20 9.96
C ASN A 82 -18.47 -9.24 11.13
N TRP A 83 -18.22 -7.96 10.85
CA TRP A 83 -17.90 -6.89 11.79
C TRP A 83 -19.01 -5.84 11.91
N ALA A 84 -20.26 -6.17 11.53
CA ALA A 84 -21.36 -5.21 11.50
C ALA A 84 -21.59 -4.50 12.85
N TYR A 85 -21.50 -5.21 13.95
CA TYR A 85 -21.63 -4.61 15.30
C TYR A 85 -20.51 -3.65 15.64
N TYR A 86 -19.28 -4.00 15.30
CA TYR A 86 -18.13 -3.12 15.46
C TYR A 86 -18.30 -1.85 14.62
N SER A 87 -18.65 -2.00 13.35
CA SER A 87 -18.88 -0.88 12.45
C SER A 87 -20.04 0.01 12.91
N HIS A 88 -21.08 -0.57 13.50
CA HIS A 88 -22.16 0.20 14.11
C HIS A 88 -21.69 0.99 15.32
N TYR A 89 -20.83 0.40 16.15
CA TYR A 89 -20.39 0.99 17.42
C TYR A 89 -19.33 2.09 17.24
N VAL A 90 -18.38 1.94 16.31
CA VAL A 90 -17.26 2.87 16.10
C VAL A 90 -17.19 3.45 14.69
N GLY A 91 -18.23 3.26 13.88
CA GLY A 91 -18.26 3.63 12.45
C GLY A 91 -18.04 5.10 12.18
N ASP A 92 -18.40 5.98 13.11
CA ASP A 92 -18.15 7.42 12.99
C ASP A 92 -16.64 7.73 12.94
N ILE A 93 -15.85 7.04 13.72
CA ILE A 93 -14.40 7.28 13.82
C ILE A 93 -13.65 6.51 12.75
N PHE A 94 -14.00 5.24 12.57
CA PHE A 94 -13.31 4.35 11.64
C PHE A 94 -13.67 4.65 10.18
N GLY A 95 -14.93 5.04 9.94
CA GLY A 95 -15.45 5.31 8.59
C GLY A 95 -14.86 6.55 7.94
N ALA A 96 -14.52 7.60 8.71
CA ALA A 96 -13.96 8.83 8.14
C ALA A 96 -12.60 8.59 7.44
N PRO A 97 -11.58 7.97 8.04
CA PRO A 97 -10.34 7.59 7.36
C PRO A 97 -10.56 6.69 6.14
N LEU A 98 -11.44 5.69 6.23
CA LEU A 98 -11.72 4.77 5.12
C LEU A 98 -12.44 5.48 3.96
N ALA A 99 -13.36 6.41 4.26
CA ALA A 99 -14.03 7.20 3.23
C ALA A 99 -13.06 8.12 2.49
N ILE A 100 -12.14 8.77 3.22
CA ILE A 100 -11.10 9.60 2.62
C ILE A 100 -10.13 8.75 1.79
N GLU A 101 -9.76 7.57 2.29
CA GLU A 101 -8.94 6.61 1.53
C GLU A 101 -9.62 6.28 0.20
N GLY A 102 -10.86 5.83 0.21
CA GLY A 102 -11.60 5.48 -0.99
C GLY A 102 -11.76 6.63 -1.97
N LEU A 103 -12.11 7.82 -1.48
CA LEU A 103 -12.36 9.00 -2.33
C LEU A 103 -11.09 9.66 -2.87
N MET A 104 -10.02 9.70 -2.09
CA MET A 104 -8.77 10.37 -2.51
C MET A 104 -7.74 9.37 -3.01
N ALA A 105 -7.31 8.44 -2.16
CA ALA A 105 -6.17 7.59 -2.46
C ALA A 105 -6.50 6.57 -3.54
N PHE A 106 -7.59 5.85 -3.43
CA PHE A 106 -7.97 4.83 -4.41
C PHE A 106 -8.30 5.43 -5.79
N PHE A 107 -9.01 6.56 -5.86
CA PHE A 107 -9.26 7.22 -7.14
C PHE A 107 -8.00 7.79 -7.77
N LEU A 108 -7.11 8.36 -6.97
CA LEU A 108 -5.80 8.82 -7.45
C LEU A 108 -5.01 7.63 -8.03
N GLU A 109 -4.89 6.56 -7.28
CA GLU A 109 -4.16 5.37 -7.65
C GLU A 109 -4.72 4.71 -8.91
N SER A 110 -6.04 4.47 -8.96
CA SER A 110 -6.74 3.86 -10.10
C SER A 110 -6.58 4.69 -11.39
N THR A 111 -6.67 6.01 -11.28
CA THR A 111 -6.50 6.90 -12.42
C THR A 111 -5.08 6.85 -12.96
N PHE A 112 -4.09 6.96 -12.09
CA PHE A 112 -2.70 7.04 -12.52
C PHE A 112 -2.11 5.70 -12.93
N ILE A 113 -2.62 4.56 -12.44
CA ILE A 113 -2.19 3.25 -12.92
C ILE A 113 -2.58 3.04 -14.40
N GLY A 114 -3.75 3.49 -14.80
CA GLY A 114 -4.16 3.48 -16.20
C GLY A 114 -3.22 4.33 -17.08
N LEU A 115 -2.91 5.54 -16.64
CA LEU A 115 -1.96 6.42 -17.33
C LEU A 115 -0.54 5.88 -17.33
N PHE A 116 -0.11 5.19 -16.29
CA PHE A 116 1.20 4.52 -16.22
C PHE A 116 1.33 3.45 -17.32
N PHE A 117 0.33 2.60 -17.50
CA PHE A 117 0.41 1.55 -18.52
C PHE A 117 0.23 2.04 -19.96
N PHE A 118 -0.67 2.99 -20.18
CA PHE A 118 -1.06 3.45 -21.52
C PHE A 118 -0.44 4.78 -21.91
N GLY A 119 0.30 5.43 -21.03
CA GLY A 119 0.88 6.76 -21.24
C GLY A 119 2.25 6.80 -21.92
N TRP A 120 2.95 5.67 -22.03
CA TRP A 120 4.35 5.61 -22.50
C TRP A 120 4.61 6.25 -23.87
N ASP A 121 3.67 6.18 -24.78
CA ASP A 121 3.79 6.70 -26.14
C ASP A 121 2.99 8.01 -26.33
N ARG A 122 2.26 8.46 -25.30
CA ARG A 122 1.40 9.65 -25.34
C ARG A 122 1.94 10.80 -24.50
N LEU A 123 2.72 10.50 -23.47
CA LEU A 123 3.24 11.48 -22.52
C LEU A 123 4.73 11.72 -22.76
N SER A 124 5.18 12.94 -22.51
CA SER A 124 6.60 13.23 -22.40
C SER A 124 7.22 12.50 -21.20
N ARG A 125 8.53 12.24 -21.22
CA ARG A 125 9.24 11.51 -20.15
C ARG A 125 8.97 12.08 -18.76
N GLY A 126 9.02 13.41 -18.61
CA GLY A 126 8.75 14.06 -17.32
C GLY A 126 7.30 13.97 -16.89
N LYS A 127 6.34 14.06 -17.82
CA LYS A 127 4.91 13.88 -17.48
C LYS A 127 4.62 12.42 -17.09
N HIS A 128 5.25 11.45 -17.73
CA HIS A 128 5.08 10.05 -17.36
C HIS A 128 5.67 9.76 -15.97
N LEU A 129 6.86 10.29 -15.67
CA LEU A 129 7.44 10.20 -14.32
C LEU A 129 6.51 10.82 -13.25
N LEU A 130 5.86 11.96 -13.55
CA LEU A 130 4.88 12.55 -12.64
C LEU A 130 3.70 11.59 -12.42
N VAL A 131 3.20 10.94 -13.47
CA VAL A 131 2.15 9.91 -13.37
C VAL A 131 2.59 8.77 -12.46
N THR A 132 3.80 8.24 -12.64
CA THR A 132 4.36 7.16 -11.82
C THR A 132 4.52 7.60 -10.36
N PHE A 133 4.95 8.84 -10.13
CA PHE A 133 5.03 9.40 -8.77
C PHE A 133 3.66 9.56 -8.12
N LEU A 134 2.65 10.07 -8.85
CA LEU A 134 1.30 10.24 -8.30
C LEU A 134 0.61 8.88 -8.03
N MET A 135 0.87 7.87 -8.85
CA MET A 135 0.47 6.49 -8.59
C MET A 135 1.10 5.96 -7.29
N ALA A 136 2.41 6.12 -7.12
CA ALA A 136 3.11 5.71 -5.90
C ALA A 136 2.65 6.50 -4.65
N LEU A 137 2.38 7.79 -4.82
CA LEU A 137 1.82 8.63 -3.76
C LEU A 137 0.42 8.15 -3.35
N GLY A 138 -0.43 7.78 -4.32
CA GLY A 138 -1.76 7.22 -4.06
C GLY A 138 -1.70 5.98 -3.18
N SER A 139 -0.86 4.99 -3.54
CA SER A 139 -0.66 3.77 -2.74
C SER A 139 -0.21 4.06 -1.30
N ASN A 140 0.67 5.04 -1.11
CA ASN A 140 1.14 5.40 0.22
C ASN A 140 0.11 6.20 1.03
N LEU A 141 -0.70 7.05 0.38
CA LEU A 141 -1.81 7.74 1.02
C LEU A 141 -2.91 6.76 1.45
N SER A 142 -3.21 5.74 0.62
CA SER A 142 -4.11 4.66 1.00
C SER A 142 -3.64 3.97 2.29
N ALA A 143 -2.37 3.57 2.34
CA ALA A 143 -1.79 2.98 3.54
C ALA A 143 -1.85 3.93 4.76
N LEU A 144 -1.65 5.24 4.57
CA LEU A 144 -1.75 6.24 5.65
C LEU A 144 -3.14 6.22 6.29
N TRP A 145 -4.19 6.32 5.49
CA TRP A 145 -5.56 6.39 6.01
C TRP A 145 -5.99 5.12 6.72
N ILE A 146 -5.65 3.95 6.17
CA ILE A 146 -5.92 2.66 6.82
C ILE A 146 -5.15 2.53 8.14
N LEU A 147 -3.90 3.00 8.18
CA LEU A 147 -3.08 2.93 9.40
C LEU A 147 -3.48 3.98 10.44
N VAL A 148 -4.09 5.09 10.06
CA VAL A 148 -4.74 6.02 10.99
C VAL A 148 -5.92 5.32 11.68
N ALA A 149 -6.80 4.67 10.94
CA ALA A 149 -7.90 3.89 11.49
C ALA A 149 -7.40 2.75 12.41
N ASN A 150 -6.39 2.01 11.97
CA ASN A 150 -5.78 0.94 12.76
C ASN A 150 -5.05 1.45 14.01
N GLY A 151 -4.40 2.62 13.93
CA GLY A 151 -3.74 3.26 15.06
C GLY A 151 -4.75 3.67 16.15
N TRP A 152 -5.90 4.19 15.74
CA TRP A 152 -6.98 4.51 16.66
C TRP A 152 -7.49 3.28 17.43
N MET A 153 -7.58 2.12 16.79
CA MET A 153 -7.98 0.86 17.47
C MET A 153 -7.03 0.48 18.62
N MET A 154 -5.76 0.88 18.53
CA MET A 154 -4.75 0.58 19.55
C MET A 154 -4.71 1.65 20.66
N ASN A 155 -4.96 2.90 20.30
CA ASN A 155 -4.97 4.04 21.22
C ASN A 155 -6.14 4.95 20.85
N PRO A 156 -7.34 4.71 21.42
CA PRO A 156 -8.56 5.44 21.10
C PRO A 156 -8.53 6.84 21.72
N ILE A 157 -8.08 7.82 20.94
CA ILE A 157 -8.08 9.25 21.31
C ILE A 157 -8.96 10.03 20.33
N GLY A 158 -9.44 11.20 20.76
CA GLY A 158 -10.27 12.07 19.93
C GLY A 158 -11.66 11.53 19.65
N ALA A 159 -12.17 10.66 20.53
CA ALA A 159 -13.51 10.10 20.48
C ALA A 159 -14.06 9.93 21.88
N GLU A 160 -15.37 10.06 22.03
CA GLU A 160 -16.10 9.92 23.27
C GLU A 160 -17.33 9.04 23.08
N PHE A 161 -17.75 8.37 24.16
CA PHE A 161 -18.95 7.55 24.14
C PHE A 161 -20.19 8.43 24.33
N ASN A 162 -21.11 8.38 23.37
CA ASN A 162 -22.37 9.08 23.45
C ASN A 162 -23.46 8.14 24.02
N PHE A 163 -24.00 8.50 25.18
CA PHE A 163 -25.03 7.71 25.87
C PHE A 163 -26.41 7.80 25.21
N GLU A 164 -26.67 8.79 24.38
CA GLU A 164 -27.94 8.91 23.65
C GLU A 164 -27.99 8.00 22.44
N THR A 165 -26.86 7.93 21.68
CA THR A 165 -26.75 7.10 20.49
C THR A 165 -26.19 5.72 20.78
N MET A 166 -25.66 5.49 21.98
CA MET A 166 -24.98 4.27 22.43
C MET A 166 -23.82 3.86 21.51
N ARG A 167 -23.05 4.85 21.02
CA ARG A 167 -21.90 4.67 20.12
C ARG A 167 -20.72 5.53 20.55
N MET A 168 -19.55 5.17 20.04
CA MET A 168 -18.40 6.06 20.08
C MET A 168 -18.53 7.08 18.94
N GLU A 169 -18.36 8.35 19.25
CA GLU A 169 -18.42 9.45 18.29
C GLU A 169 -17.10 10.21 18.26
N MET A 170 -16.71 10.65 17.08
CA MET A 170 -15.47 11.39 16.88
C MET A 170 -15.63 12.82 17.33
N THR A 171 -14.84 13.22 18.33
CA THR A 171 -14.84 14.59 18.86
C THR A 171 -13.71 15.45 18.29
N ASN A 172 -12.62 14.84 17.84
CA ASN A 172 -11.47 15.55 17.30
C ASN A 172 -10.75 14.72 16.22
N PHE A 173 -11.05 15.01 14.95
CA PHE A 173 -10.41 14.37 13.80
C PHE A 173 -8.88 14.53 13.78
N TRP A 174 -8.38 15.71 14.13
CA TRP A 174 -6.94 15.96 14.12
C TRP A 174 -6.21 15.15 15.19
N ALA A 175 -6.80 14.96 16.36
CA ALA A 175 -6.21 14.09 17.38
C ALA A 175 -6.11 12.63 16.88
N VAL A 176 -7.12 12.15 16.15
CA VAL A 176 -7.09 10.81 15.54
C VAL A 176 -6.00 10.74 14.47
N PHE A 177 -5.96 11.70 13.55
CA PHE A 177 -5.01 11.72 12.44
C PHE A 177 -3.55 11.88 12.90
N THR A 178 -3.27 12.76 13.85
CA THR A 178 -1.91 13.04 14.34
C THR A 178 -1.48 12.15 15.50
N SER A 179 -2.26 11.10 15.81
CA SER A 179 -1.92 10.13 16.84
C SER A 179 -0.50 9.59 16.64
N GLU A 180 0.32 9.62 17.68
CA GLU A 180 1.69 9.07 17.65
C GLU A 180 1.70 7.59 17.23
N TRP A 181 0.70 6.82 17.69
CA TRP A 181 0.54 5.42 17.33
C TRP A 181 0.26 5.24 15.82
N ALA A 182 -0.61 6.07 15.25
CA ALA A 182 -0.92 6.02 13.83
C ALA A 182 0.30 6.39 12.99
N GLN A 183 1.01 7.46 13.35
CA GLN A 183 2.18 7.94 12.63
C GLN A 183 3.37 6.95 12.74
N ALA A 184 3.64 6.42 13.94
CA ALA A 184 4.67 5.41 14.13
C ALA A 184 4.40 4.14 13.32
N LYS A 185 3.15 3.65 13.32
CA LYS A 185 2.73 2.52 12.50
C LYS A 185 2.88 2.79 11.02
N PHE A 186 2.52 3.98 10.55
CA PHE A 186 2.69 4.37 9.16
C PHE A 186 4.16 4.29 8.73
N VAL A 187 5.06 4.95 9.45
CA VAL A 187 6.49 4.94 9.15
C VAL A 187 7.05 3.52 9.15
N HIS A 188 6.71 2.73 10.17
CA HIS A 188 7.17 1.34 10.29
C HIS A 188 6.65 0.45 9.14
N THR A 189 5.36 0.55 8.83
CA THR A 189 4.73 -0.28 7.79
C THR A 189 5.24 0.08 6.40
N ILE A 190 5.41 1.38 6.10
CA ILE A 190 5.98 1.83 4.83
C ILE A 190 7.43 1.36 4.70
N GLY A 191 8.25 1.51 5.75
CA GLY A 191 9.62 1.02 5.78
C GLY A 191 9.70 -0.49 5.50
N GLY A 192 8.87 -1.28 6.19
CA GLY A 192 8.75 -2.72 5.95
C GLY A 192 8.30 -3.07 4.52
N GLY A 193 7.35 -2.32 3.97
CA GLY A 193 6.89 -2.47 2.60
C GLY A 193 8.00 -2.21 1.58
N TYR A 194 8.74 -1.14 1.76
CA TYR A 194 9.86 -0.78 0.88
C TYR A 194 10.98 -1.83 0.94
N MET A 195 11.29 -2.34 2.12
CA MET A 195 12.23 -3.46 2.28
C MET A 195 11.76 -4.72 1.56
N THR A 196 10.49 -5.09 1.72
CA THR A 196 9.88 -6.24 1.05
C THR A 196 9.98 -6.11 -0.47
N GLY A 197 9.64 -4.95 -1.03
CA GLY A 197 9.79 -4.68 -2.46
C GLY A 197 11.25 -4.78 -2.93
N SER A 198 12.19 -4.26 -2.14
CA SER A 198 13.63 -4.36 -2.44
C SER A 198 14.10 -5.81 -2.51
N PHE A 199 13.77 -6.62 -1.52
CA PHE A 199 14.13 -8.04 -1.51
C PHE A 199 13.47 -8.81 -2.64
N PHE A 200 12.22 -8.51 -2.98
CA PHE A 200 11.53 -9.11 -4.10
C PHE A 200 12.25 -8.85 -5.42
N VAL A 201 12.61 -7.60 -5.69
CA VAL A 201 13.36 -7.23 -6.90
C VAL A 201 14.75 -7.86 -6.90
N MET A 202 15.44 -7.88 -5.77
CA MET A 202 16.74 -8.53 -5.66
C MET A 202 16.67 -10.05 -5.90
N ALA A 203 15.67 -10.73 -5.34
CA ALA A 203 15.50 -12.17 -5.47
C ALA A 203 15.25 -12.59 -6.93
N ILE A 204 14.32 -11.91 -7.62
CA ILE A 204 14.03 -12.18 -9.03
C ILE A 204 15.25 -11.84 -9.90
N SER A 205 15.91 -10.71 -9.64
CA SER A 205 17.11 -10.33 -10.38
C SER A 205 18.26 -11.33 -10.19
N ALA A 206 18.45 -11.82 -8.97
CA ALA A 206 19.44 -12.87 -8.68
C ALA A 206 19.13 -14.17 -9.45
N TYR A 207 17.85 -14.57 -9.48
CA TYR A 207 17.43 -15.74 -10.26
C TYR A 207 17.78 -15.60 -11.76
N TYR A 208 17.49 -14.42 -12.37
CA TYR A 208 17.85 -14.16 -13.78
C TYR A 208 19.36 -14.20 -14.01
N MET A 209 20.17 -13.66 -13.08
CA MET A 209 21.64 -13.72 -13.16
C MET A 209 22.15 -15.16 -13.06
N LEU A 210 21.61 -15.98 -12.16
CA LEU A 210 21.96 -17.39 -12.02
C LEU A 210 21.61 -18.20 -13.27
N LYS A 211 20.47 -17.88 -13.93
CA LYS A 211 20.05 -18.48 -15.20
C LYS A 211 20.78 -17.91 -16.40
N ARG A 212 21.67 -16.92 -16.22
CA ARG A 212 22.38 -16.19 -17.30
C ARG A 212 21.44 -15.54 -18.33
N GLN A 213 20.25 -15.15 -17.89
CA GLN A 213 19.25 -14.48 -18.70
C GLN A 213 19.32 -12.97 -18.45
N ASP A 214 19.41 -12.16 -19.51
CA ASP A 214 19.43 -10.68 -19.43
C ASP A 214 20.27 -10.13 -18.27
N VAL A 215 21.51 -10.64 -18.12
CA VAL A 215 22.38 -10.38 -16.97
C VAL A 215 22.59 -8.89 -16.72
N LYS A 216 22.73 -8.08 -17.78
CA LYS A 216 22.91 -6.61 -17.64
C LYS A 216 21.69 -5.95 -17.02
N PHE A 217 20.51 -6.32 -17.46
CA PHE A 217 19.23 -5.87 -16.92
C PHE A 217 19.06 -6.30 -15.45
N ALA A 218 19.26 -7.59 -15.18
CA ALA A 218 19.14 -8.17 -13.85
C ALA A 218 20.12 -7.54 -12.86
N ALA A 219 21.39 -7.39 -13.22
CA ALA A 219 22.41 -6.75 -12.38
C ALA A 219 22.10 -5.28 -12.09
N SER A 220 21.48 -4.57 -13.04
CA SER A 220 21.08 -3.17 -12.85
C SER A 220 19.87 -3.06 -11.93
N SER A 221 18.87 -3.93 -12.10
CA SER A 221 17.71 -4.03 -11.18
C SER A 221 18.14 -4.39 -9.77
N PHE A 222 19.03 -5.39 -9.63
CA PHE A 222 19.58 -5.82 -8.34
C PHE A 222 20.30 -4.67 -7.62
N ARG A 223 21.20 -3.97 -8.31
CA ARG A 223 21.96 -2.85 -7.71
C ARG A 223 21.05 -1.72 -7.25
N LEU A 224 20.05 -1.37 -8.05
CA LEU A 224 19.10 -0.32 -7.71
C LEU A 224 18.27 -0.72 -6.49
N ALA A 225 17.73 -1.94 -6.47
CA ALA A 225 16.97 -2.44 -5.35
C ALA A 225 17.81 -2.58 -4.07
N ALA A 226 19.06 -3.03 -4.18
CA ALA A 226 19.98 -3.13 -3.05
C ALA A 226 20.32 -1.73 -2.47
N ALA A 227 20.57 -0.75 -3.32
CA ALA A 227 20.82 0.62 -2.87
C ALA A 227 19.58 1.22 -2.19
N PHE A 228 18.39 1.00 -2.74
CA PHE A 228 17.12 1.46 -2.17
C PHE A 228 16.88 0.81 -0.79
N GLY A 229 17.02 -0.51 -0.67
CA GLY A 229 16.86 -1.23 0.59
C GLY A 229 17.90 -0.86 1.64
N LEU A 230 19.17 -0.64 1.24
CA LEU A 230 20.23 -0.23 2.17
C LEU A 230 19.98 1.18 2.73
N CYS A 231 19.53 2.13 1.89
CA CYS A 231 19.14 3.46 2.35
C CYS A 231 18.06 3.38 3.45
N LEU A 232 17.09 2.48 3.29
CA LEU A 232 15.99 2.34 4.24
C LEU A 232 16.45 1.72 5.57
N LEU A 233 17.37 0.76 5.55
CA LEU A 233 17.95 0.19 6.76
C LEU A 233 18.67 1.25 7.63
N TYR A 234 19.30 2.22 7.00
CA TYR A 234 19.97 3.31 7.72
C TYR A 234 19.04 4.41 8.23
N THR A 235 17.87 4.57 7.60
CA THR A 235 16.92 5.65 7.92
C THR A 235 15.69 5.15 8.70
N SER A 236 15.50 3.85 8.80
CA SER A 236 14.42 3.24 9.59
C SER A 236 14.68 3.45 11.08
N PRO A 237 13.76 4.06 11.83
CA PRO A 237 13.87 4.12 13.29
C PRO A 237 13.87 2.70 13.87
N SER A 238 14.91 2.40 14.63
CA SER A 238 15.05 1.15 15.40
C SER A 238 14.07 1.07 16.56
#